data_f7eadab1665e6d362d6ec36ba0721824
#
_entry.id   f7eadab1665e6d362d6ec36ba0721824
#
_cell.length_a   1.000
_cell.length_b   1.000
_cell.length_c   1.000
_cell.angle_alpha   90.00
_cell.angle_beta   90.00
_cell.angle_gamma   90.00
#
_symmetry.space_group_name_H-M   'P 1'
#
loop_
_entity.id
_entity.type
_entity.pdbx_description
1 polymer ?
#
loop_
_entity_poly.entity_id
_entity_poly.type
_entity_poly.pdbx_seq_one_letter_code
_entity_poly.pdbx_strand_id
1 'polypeptide(L)'
;MSDSTQAANVTAADDFEANRAKTKKALPALLIVFTLGTLMIQAFNLVFQNIGDSLGMSASASLISTLPGIVLGVVCMLYGTLCDFISPKRMTLFGVSALVIGSLLGFFGSFNFWVVLIARMIQVAGAQVAGSVFLVMTVKYLDDKEKAVYIGIYNAVYYLAAAIGVFAGGFITSFDWKYLFLVPAISVFFIPLLIKNTPDISAKGERIDGFGIALFAVFAGLIAVYFSFPNVWLLVAIVLLGIAFVAWILKGSKPFLSKSFITNKAYMSILLLQFVFYFFNFACVPIYNVIGEQLYDMPLTTISLCLTLVYVVATIVGCVSGPAVNKLGRMKTLIVASVLMVVGFAGSAIFIEQGFWILTALACMFIAGVTVVYTPIYDAASDALPVEENGRGVGILDLMMNTSASIGMAVYSSLIVNPSLAKGGLFGIGSGAAANIQCVLDYVRRVRTCLASRTNVPQELQRETCRVAEDSAETSVSSR
;
A
#
# COMPACT_ATOMS: atom_id res chain seq x y z
N MET A 1 -32.87 -21.88 35.33
CA MET A 1 -32.01 -20.87 34.69
C MET A 1 -30.63 -21.42 34.22
N SER A 2 -30.14 -22.56 34.68
CA SER A 2 -28.87 -23.16 34.25
C SER A 2 -28.91 -23.88 32.88
N ASP A 3 -30.00 -24.57 32.57
CA ASP A 3 -30.09 -25.37 31.34
C ASP A 3 -30.18 -24.53 30.05
N SER A 4 -30.89 -23.42 30.06
CA SER A 4 -30.99 -22.53 28.89
C SER A 4 -29.66 -21.82 28.57
N THR A 5 -28.88 -21.50 29.59
CA THR A 5 -27.56 -20.88 29.42
C THR A 5 -26.50 -21.87 28.93
N GLN A 6 -26.60 -23.13 29.38
CA GLN A 6 -25.70 -24.20 28.96
C GLN A 6 -26.02 -24.65 27.52
N ALA A 7 -27.32 -24.76 27.13
CA ALA A 7 -27.71 -25.01 25.74
C ALA A 7 -27.30 -23.88 24.78
N ALA A 8 -27.41 -22.59 25.19
CA ALA A 8 -26.99 -21.46 24.39
C ALA A 8 -25.45 -21.41 24.20
N ASN A 9 -24.69 -21.82 25.22
CA ASN A 9 -23.22 -21.88 25.12
C ASN A 9 -22.75 -23.06 24.24
N VAL A 10 -23.44 -24.19 24.23
CA VAL A 10 -23.13 -25.33 23.35
C VAL A 10 -23.42 -24.98 21.90
N THR A 11 -24.58 -24.37 21.59
CA THR A 11 -24.88 -23.91 20.23
C THR A 11 -23.94 -22.84 19.71
N ALA A 12 -23.50 -21.92 20.55
CA ALA A 12 -22.52 -20.90 20.18
C ALA A 12 -21.12 -21.49 19.89
N ALA A 13 -20.71 -22.51 20.65
CA ALA A 13 -19.45 -23.23 20.42
C ALA A 13 -19.50 -24.05 19.13
N ASP A 14 -20.60 -24.76 18.86
CA ASP A 14 -20.80 -25.54 17.63
C ASP A 14 -20.83 -24.62 16.38
N ASP A 15 -21.46 -23.46 16.47
CA ASP A 15 -21.48 -22.46 15.41
C ASP A 15 -20.08 -21.88 15.15
N PHE A 16 -19.29 -21.65 16.20
CA PHE A 16 -17.91 -21.18 16.07
C PHE A 16 -17.03 -22.22 15.36
N GLU A 17 -17.07 -23.48 15.78
CA GLU A 17 -16.29 -24.55 15.15
C GLU A 17 -16.71 -24.80 13.69
N ALA A 18 -18.02 -24.74 13.38
CA ALA A 18 -18.52 -24.82 12.02
C ALA A 18 -17.99 -23.68 11.13
N ASN A 19 -17.97 -22.44 11.66
CA ASN A 19 -17.44 -21.28 10.94
C ASN A 19 -15.92 -21.33 10.81
N ARG A 20 -15.20 -21.84 11.81
CA ARG A 20 -13.75 -22.10 11.75
C ARG A 20 -13.42 -23.11 10.65
N ALA A 21 -14.15 -24.22 10.57
CA ALA A 21 -13.96 -25.21 9.52
C ALA A 21 -14.23 -24.65 8.11
N LYS A 22 -15.27 -23.83 7.93
CA LYS A 22 -15.53 -23.10 6.68
C LYS A 22 -14.43 -22.13 6.37
N THR A 23 -13.99 -21.34 7.34
CA THR A 23 -12.87 -20.37 7.20
C THR A 23 -11.63 -21.06 6.68
N LYS A 24 -11.16 -22.15 7.29
CA LYS A 24 -9.97 -22.89 6.85
C LYS A 24 -10.05 -23.37 5.39
N LYS A 25 -11.27 -23.66 4.90
CA LYS A 25 -11.50 -24.04 3.48
C LYS A 25 -11.56 -22.84 2.54
N ALA A 26 -11.98 -21.66 3.03
CA ALA A 26 -12.06 -20.44 2.22
C ALA A 26 -10.72 -19.71 2.10
N LEU A 27 -9.87 -19.73 3.15
CA LEU A 27 -8.62 -18.98 3.21
C LEU A 27 -7.67 -19.23 2.04
N PRO A 28 -7.42 -20.47 1.56
CA PRO A 28 -6.57 -20.70 0.40
C PRO A 28 -7.09 -20.04 -0.87
N ALA A 29 -8.40 -20.09 -1.11
CA ALA A 29 -9.02 -19.48 -2.28
C ALA A 29 -8.95 -17.94 -2.21
N LEU A 30 -9.21 -17.35 -1.03
CA LEU A 30 -9.03 -15.92 -0.81
C LEU A 30 -7.58 -15.48 -1.04
N LEU A 31 -6.62 -16.28 -0.58
CA LEU A 31 -5.21 -16.00 -0.76
C LEU A 31 -4.80 -16.04 -2.25
N ILE A 32 -5.33 -17.00 -3.03
CA ILE A 32 -5.09 -17.07 -4.48
C ILE A 32 -5.68 -15.83 -5.18
N VAL A 33 -6.94 -15.46 -4.87
CA VAL A 33 -7.58 -14.27 -5.45
C VAL A 33 -6.80 -13.00 -5.10
N PHE A 34 -6.39 -12.87 -3.84
CA PHE A 34 -5.52 -11.77 -3.38
C PHE A 34 -4.19 -11.75 -4.14
N THR A 35 -3.56 -12.91 -4.33
CA THR A 35 -2.32 -13.05 -5.11
C THR A 35 -2.51 -12.56 -6.54
N LEU A 36 -3.57 -13.02 -7.23
CA LEU A 36 -3.88 -12.61 -8.60
C LEU A 36 -4.13 -11.10 -8.72
N GLY A 37 -4.77 -10.49 -7.72
CA GLY A 37 -4.97 -9.05 -7.66
C GLY A 37 -3.66 -8.28 -7.42
N THR A 38 -2.89 -8.69 -6.41
CA THR A 38 -1.65 -8.03 -6.00
C THR A 38 -0.58 -8.09 -7.08
N LEU A 39 -0.39 -9.24 -7.71
CA LEU A 39 0.60 -9.37 -8.79
C LEU A 39 0.28 -8.43 -9.96
N MET A 40 -1.02 -8.17 -10.24
CA MET A 40 -1.40 -7.25 -11.31
C MET A 40 -1.16 -5.79 -10.94
N ILE A 41 -1.23 -5.40 -9.65
CA ILE A 41 -0.85 -4.05 -9.23
C ILE A 41 0.60 -3.78 -9.65
N GLN A 42 1.51 -4.68 -9.38
CA GLN A 42 2.93 -4.51 -9.70
C GLN A 42 3.23 -4.65 -11.19
N ALA A 43 2.52 -5.54 -11.90
CA ALA A 43 2.63 -5.65 -13.35
C ALA A 43 2.27 -4.34 -14.05
N PHE A 44 1.14 -3.74 -13.69
CA PHE A 44 0.72 -2.45 -14.26
C PHE A 44 1.62 -1.29 -13.80
N ASN A 45 2.16 -1.32 -12.58
CA ASN A 45 3.15 -0.34 -12.14
C ASN A 45 4.45 -0.39 -12.96
N LEU A 46 4.81 -1.56 -13.50
CA LEU A 46 5.95 -1.69 -14.41
C LEU A 46 5.65 -1.08 -15.78
N VAL A 47 4.46 -1.35 -16.35
CA VAL A 47 4.18 -1.15 -17.79
C VAL A 47 3.25 0.02 -18.09
N PHE A 48 2.85 0.85 -17.11
CA PHE A 48 1.88 1.92 -17.38
C PHE A 48 2.34 2.89 -18.45
N GLN A 49 3.66 3.15 -18.56
CA GLN A 49 4.21 4.03 -19.58
C GLN A 49 4.02 3.42 -20.97
N ASN A 50 4.34 2.15 -21.14
CA ASN A 50 4.14 1.43 -22.41
C ASN A 50 2.66 1.44 -22.84
N ILE A 51 1.72 1.33 -21.87
CA ILE A 51 0.28 1.44 -22.13
C ILE A 51 -0.08 2.86 -22.56
N GLY A 52 0.41 3.87 -21.86
CA GLY A 52 0.17 5.28 -22.18
C GLY A 52 0.68 5.63 -23.58
N ASP A 53 1.88 5.18 -23.91
CA ASP A 53 2.51 5.40 -25.23
C ASP A 53 1.71 4.73 -26.33
N SER A 54 1.27 3.47 -26.14
CA SER A 54 0.45 2.74 -27.11
C SER A 54 -0.93 3.37 -27.37
N LEU A 55 -1.46 4.12 -26.38
CA LEU A 55 -2.76 4.80 -26.47
C LEU A 55 -2.65 6.31 -26.80
N GLY A 56 -1.45 6.81 -27.09
CA GLY A 56 -1.21 8.23 -27.39
C GLY A 56 -1.38 9.16 -26.18
N MET A 57 -1.26 8.64 -24.97
CA MET A 57 -1.47 9.36 -23.70
C MET A 57 -0.23 9.31 -22.79
N SER A 58 0.97 9.39 -23.36
CA SER A 58 2.25 9.26 -22.64
C SER A 58 2.39 10.20 -21.43
N ALA A 59 1.98 11.47 -21.60
CA ALA A 59 2.02 12.47 -20.51
C ALA A 59 1.12 12.13 -19.33
N SER A 60 0.08 11.34 -19.53
CA SER A 60 -0.92 10.97 -18.53
C SER A 60 -0.87 9.49 -18.14
N ALA A 61 0.10 8.75 -18.68
CA ALA A 61 0.25 7.31 -18.47
C ALA A 61 0.25 6.91 -16.99
N SER A 62 0.88 7.72 -16.13
CA SER A 62 0.96 7.47 -14.69
C SER A 62 -0.40 7.35 -14.00
N LEU A 63 -1.47 7.94 -14.55
CA LEU A 63 -2.82 7.83 -13.98
C LEU A 63 -3.30 6.38 -13.91
N ILE A 64 -2.84 5.50 -14.83
CA ILE A 64 -3.18 4.06 -14.83
C ILE A 64 -2.74 3.35 -13.54
N SER A 65 -1.76 3.90 -12.84
CA SER A 65 -1.27 3.37 -11.56
C SER A 65 -1.61 4.26 -10.37
N THR A 66 -1.58 5.60 -10.54
CA THR A 66 -1.76 6.53 -9.42
C THR A 66 -3.20 6.57 -8.90
N LEU A 67 -4.21 6.69 -9.79
CA LEU A 67 -5.61 6.69 -9.36
C LEU A 67 -6.05 5.35 -8.77
N PRO A 68 -5.76 4.18 -9.39
CA PRO A 68 -5.98 2.89 -8.74
C PRO A 68 -5.25 2.73 -7.40
N GLY A 69 -4.03 3.27 -7.24
CA GLY A 69 -3.31 3.26 -5.97
C GLY A 69 -4.00 4.06 -4.86
N ILE A 70 -4.60 5.20 -5.19
CA ILE A 70 -5.43 5.98 -4.26
C ILE A 70 -6.69 5.18 -3.89
N VAL A 71 -7.36 4.59 -4.88
CA VAL A 71 -8.51 3.71 -4.65
C VAL A 71 -8.13 2.54 -3.75
N LEU A 72 -6.96 1.93 -3.95
CA LEU A 72 -6.42 0.87 -3.09
C LEU A 72 -6.35 1.32 -1.63
N GLY A 73 -5.76 2.49 -1.36
CA GLY A 73 -5.65 3.05 -0.01
C GLY A 73 -7.02 3.26 0.65
N VAL A 74 -7.96 3.88 -0.08
CA VAL A 74 -9.33 4.10 0.39
C VAL A 74 -10.04 2.77 0.70
N VAL A 75 -9.87 1.80 -0.16
CA VAL A 75 -10.49 0.47 -0.04
C VAL A 75 -9.90 -0.32 1.12
N CYS A 76 -8.59 -0.27 1.34
CA CYS A 76 -7.93 -0.88 2.51
C CYS A 76 -8.58 -0.39 3.82
N MET A 77 -8.76 0.91 3.94
CA MET A 77 -9.38 1.52 5.12
C MET A 77 -10.87 1.13 5.25
N LEU A 78 -11.62 1.18 4.15
CA LEU A 78 -13.05 0.91 4.14
C LEU A 78 -13.36 -0.55 4.49
N TYR A 79 -12.65 -1.50 3.89
CA TYR A 79 -13.00 -2.92 4.05
C TYR A 79 -12.73 -3.44 5.45
N GLY A 80 -11.71 -2.94 6.15
CA GLY A 80 -11.51 -3.24 7.56
C GLY A 80 -12.76 -2.92 8.39
N THR A 81 -13.37 -1.76 8.15
CA THR A 81 -14.57 -1.30 8.84
C THR A 81 -15.85 -1.97 8.29
N LEU A 82 -15.96 -2.17 6.99
CA LEU A 82 -17.13 -2.79 6.34
C LEU A 82 -17.34 -4.25 6.79
N CYS A 83 -16.28 -4.98 7.13
CA CYS A 83 -16.37 -6.34 7.66
C CYS A 83 -17.14 -6.45 8.98
N ASP A 84 -17.36 -5.34 9.68
CA ASP A 84 -18.18 -5.29 10.89
C ASP A 84 -19.68 -5.09 10.60
N PHE A 85 -20.05 -4.65 9.38
CA PHE A 85 -21.44 -4.42 8.97
C PHE A 85 -21.94 -5.42 7.93
N ILE A 86 -21.06 -5.84 7.03
CA ILE A 86 -21.38 -6.69 5.89
C ILE A 86 -20.73 -8.06 6.12
N SER A 87 -21.49 -9.12 5.84
CA SER A 87 -20.93 -10.47 6.00
C SER A 87 -19.70 -10.68 5.08
N PRO A 88 -18.68 -11.41 5.55
CA PRO A 88 -17.51 -11.76 4.75
C PRO A 88 -17.88 -12.36 3.39
N LYS A 89 -18.94 -13.17 3.34
CA LYS A 89 -19.43 -13.80 2.11
C LYS A 89 -19.91 -12.76 1.08
N ARG A 90 -20.75 -11.80 1.48
CA ARG A 90 -21.26 -10.75 0.58
C ARG A 90 -20.15 -9.85 0.10
N MET A 91 -19.24 -9.47 1.00
CA MET A 91 -18.06 -8.69 0.64
C MET A 91 -17.17 -9.40 -0.37
N THR A 92 -16.84 -10.67 -0.12
CA THR A 92 -16.01 -11.48 -1.03
C THR A 92 -16.65 -11.56 -2.42
N LEU A 93 -17.96 -11.84 -2.50
CA LEU A 93 -18.66 -11.92 -3.77
C LEU A 93 -18.63 -10.59 -4.52
N PHE A 94 -18.93 -9.49 -3.83
CA PHE A 94 -18.85 -8.16 -4.41
C PHE A 94 -17.42 -7.87 -4.92
N GLY A 95 -16.40 -8.13 -4.12
CA GLY A 95 -15.01 -7.87 -4.47
C GLY A 95 -14.54 -8.69 -5.66
N VAL A 96 -14.77 -10.01 -5.65
CA VAL A 96 -14.36 -10.88 -6.77
C VAL A 96 -15.15 -10.54 -8.04
N SER A 97 -16.44 -10.22 -7.93
CA SER A 97 -17.22 -9.76 -9.09
C SER A 97 -16.66 -8.45 -9.66
N ALA A 98 -16.35 -7.47 -8.82
CA ALA A 98 -15.74 -6.21 -9.24
C ALA A 98 -14.36 -6.45 -9.91
N LEU A 99 -13.54 -7.33 -9.34
CA LEU A 99 -12.25 -7.73 -9.90
C LEU A 99 -12.40 -8.31 -11.30
N VAL A 100 -13.35 -9.23 -11.50
CA VAL A 100 -13.61 -9.87 -12.80
C VAL A 100 -14.20 -8.86 -13.79
N ILE A 101 -15.19 -8.06 -13.39
CA ILE A 101 -15.81 -7.04 -14.24
C ILE A 101 -14.75 -6.00 -14.67
N GLY A 102 -13.95 -5.49 -13.73
CA GLY A 102 -12.86 -4.57 -14.07
C GLY A 102 -11.84 -5.19 -15.03
N SER A 103 -11.53 -6.47 -14.84
CA SER A 103 -10.62 -7.21 -15.73
C SER A 103 -11.18 -7.36 -17.15
N LEU A 104 -12.43 -7.76 -17.30
CA LEU A 104 -13.07 -7.88 -18.60
C LEU A 104 -13.24 -6.52 -19.27
N LEU A 105 -13.67 -5.50 -18.52
CA LEU A 105 -13.79 -4.13 -19.03
C LEU A 105 -12.45 -3.60 -19.54
N GLY A 106 -11.34 -3.84 -18.82
CA GLY A 106 -10.02 -3.41 -19.26
C GLY A 106 -9.52 -4.16 -20.50
N PHE A 107 -9.79 -5.46 -20.58
CA PHE A 107 -9.40 -6.26 -21.75
C PHE A 107 -10.15 -5.83 -23.02
N PHE A 108 -11.48 -5.78 -22.97
CA PHE A 108 -12.30 -5.40 -24.12
C PHE A 108 -12.23 -3.89 -24.42
N GLY A 109 -11.99 -3.05 -23.43
CA GLY A 109 -11.86 -1.59 -23.56
C GLY A 109 -10.43 -1.09 -23.76
N SER A 110 -9.48 -1.99 -24.07
CA SER A 110 -8.05 -1.69 -24.21
C SER A 110 -7.70 -0.68 -25.31
N PHE A 111 -8.64 -0.30 -26.17
CA PHE A 111 -8.48 0.71 -27.22
C PHE A 111 -8.66 2.16 -26.71
N ASN A 112 -9.12 2.37 -25.48
CA ASN A 112 -9.38 3.69 -24.92
C ASN A 112 -8.77 3.86 -23.53
N PHE A 113 -7.91 4.86 -23.38
CA PHE A 113 -7.19 5.17 -22.14
C PHE A 113 -8.12 5.32 -20.92
N TRP A 114 -9.22 6.05 -21.06
CA TRP A 114 -10.14 6.32 -19.94
C TRP A 114 -10.90 5.07 -19.51
N VAL A 115 -11.23 4.20 -20.45
CA VAL A 115 -11.85 2.91 -20.14
C VAL A 115 -10.87 2.02 -19.39
N VAL A 116 -9.60 1.96 -19.83
CA VAL A 116 -8.53 1.25 -19.14
C VAL A 116 -8.35 1.78 -17.72
N LEU A 117 -8.35 3.10 -17.55
CA LEU A 117 -8.22 3.73 -16.23
C LEU A 117 -9.36 3.34 -15.28
N ILE A 118 -10.62 3.48 -15.74
CA ILE A 118 -11.80 3.10 -14.94
C ILE A 118 -11.77 1.60 -14.62
N ALA A 119 -11.45 0.78 -15.60
CA ALA A 119 -11.30 -0.67 -15.43
C ALA A 119 -10.26 -1.02 -14.36
N ARG A 120 -9.13 -0.33 -14.33
CA ARG A 120 -8.09 -0.48 -13.32
C ARG A 120 -8.56 -0.08 -11.92
N MET A 121 -9.29 1.02 -11.80
CA MET A 121 -9.85 1.45 -10.50
C MET A 121 -10.82 0.39 -9.94
N ILE A 122 -11.73 -0.13 -10.78
CA ILE A 122 -12.68 -1.19 -10.39
C ILE A 122 -11.93 -2.48 -10.03
N GLN A 123 -10.95 -2.88 -10.85
CA GLN A 123 -10.14 -4.07 -10.66
C GLN A 123 -9.39 -4.06 -9.33
N VAL A 124 -8.71 -2.96 -9.01
CA VAL A 124 -7.93 -2.81 -7.78
C VAL A 124 -8.85 -2.76 -6.56
N ALA A 125 -9.98 -2.05 -6.65
CA ALA A 125 -10.99 -2.04 -5.59
C ALA A 125 -11.47 -3.47 -5.28
N GLY A 126 -11.75 -4.27 -6.30
CA GLY A 126 -12.19 -5.66 -6.14
C GLY A 126 -11.09 -6.57 -5.59
N ALA A 127 -9.87 -6.42 -6.04
CA ALA A 127 -8.73 -7.25 -5.63
C ALA A 127 -8.46 -7.18 -4.12
N GLN A 128 -8.51 -5.96 -3.55
CA GLN A 128 -8.21 -5.73 -2.15
C GLN A 128 -9.21 -6.37 -1.18
N VAL A 129 -10.45 -6.58 -1.61
CA VAL A 129 -11.47 -7.26 -0.76
C VAL A 129 -11.00 -8.63 -0.30
N ALA A 130 -10.40 -9.42 -1.19
CA ALA A 130 -9.96 -10.78 -0.85
C ALA A 130 -8.90 -10.77 0.26
N GLY A 131 -7.94 -9.84 0.22
CA GLY A 131 -6.94 -9.66 1.25
C GLY A 131 -7.53 -9.20 2.59
N SER A 132 -8.41 -8.21 2.57
CA SER A 132 -9.07 -7.70 3.77
C SER A 132 -9.95 -8.76 4.43
N VAL A 133 -10.76 -9.49 3.65
CA VAL A 133 -11.61 -10.59 4.17
C VAL A 133 -10.74 -11.73 4.72
N PHE A 134 -9.64 -12.06 4.04
CA PHE A 134 -8.68 -13.06 4.55
C PHE A 134 -8.18 -12.70 5.95
N LEU A 135 -7.70 -11.48 6.15
CA LEU A 135 -7.20 -11.01 7.45
C LEU A 135 -8.30 -11.00 8.51
N VAL A 136 -9.48 -10.47 8.19
CA VAL A 136 -10.60 -10.42 9.13
C VAL A 136 -11.06 -11.83 9.54
N MET A 137 -11.20 -12.76 8.58
CA MET A 137 -11.58 -14.14 8.89
C MET A 137 -10.51 -14.85 9.71
N THR A 138 -9.23 -14.61 9.42
CA THR A 138 -8.11 -15.14 10.19
C THR A 138 -8.17 -14.68 11.65
N VAL A 139 -8.43 -13.39 11.88
CA VAL A 139 -8.49 -12.83 13.24
C VAL A 139 -9.75 -13.28 14.00
N LYS A 140 -10.91 -13.37 13.31
CA LYS A 140 -12.19 -13.69 13.96
C LYS A 140 -12.40 -15.18 14.28
N TYR A 141 -11.85 -16.09 13.45
CA TYR A 141 -12.23 -17.52 13.52
C TYR A 141 -11.07 -18.49 13.77
N LEU A 142 -9.83 -18.01 13.85
CA LEU A 142 -8.67 -18.88 14.12
C LEU A 142 -8.09 -18.62 15.51
N ASP A 143 -7.46 -19.66 16.07
CA ASP A 143 -6.72 -19.57 17.33
C ASP A 143 -5.44 -18.73 17.17
N ASP A 144 -4.91 -18.20 18.27
CA ASP A 144 -3.76 -17.28 18.25
C ASP A 144 -2.51 -17.87 17.56
N LYS A 145 -2.26 -19.16 17.73
CA LYS A 145 -1.16 -19.86 17.03
C LYS A 145 -1.39 -19.92 15.53
N GLU A 146 -2.61 -20.23 15.11
CA GLU A 146 -2.99 -20.32 13.69
C GLU A 146 -3.01 -18.91 13.07
N LYS A 147 -3.53 -17.89 13.78
CA LYS A 147 -3.52 -16.48 13.33
C LYS A 147 -2.11 -16.04 12.92
N ALA A 148 -1.13 -16.25 13.80
CA ALA A 148 0.24 -15.85 13.53
C ALA A 148 0.81 -16.51 12.25
N VAL A 149 0.49 -17.78 12.03
CA VAL A 149 0.92 -18.52 10.82
C VAL A 149 0.25 -17.97 9.57
N TYR A 150 -1.08 -17.77 9.57
CA TYR A 150 -1.81 -17.29 8.39
C TYR A 150 -1.48 -15.83 8.05
N ILE A 151 -1.25 -14.96 9.04
CA ILE A 151 -0.77 -13.59 8.83
C ILE A 151 0.65 -13.60 8.23
N GLY A 152 1.52 -14.51 8.71
CA GLY A 152 2.85 -14.69 8.14
C GLY A 152 2.81 -15.15 6.68
N ILE A 153 1.93 -16.12 6.36
CA ILE A 153 1.70 -16.58 4.97
C ILE A 153 1.18 -15.42 4.10
N TYR A 154 0.23 -14.63 4.59
CA TYR A 154 -0.31 -13.47 3.87
C TYR A 154 0.80 -12.48 3.48
N ASN A 155 1.67 -12.13 4.42
CA ASN A 155 2.80 -11.22 4.17
C ASN A 155 3.80 -11.80 3.17
N ALA A 156 4.16 -13.08 3.31
CA ALA A 156 5.07 -13.74 2.38
C ALA A 156 4.49 -13.79 0.95
N VAL A 157 3.20 -14.10 0.84
CA VAL A 157 2.48 -14.15 -0.45
C VAL A 157 2.37 -12.76 -1.08
N TYR A 158 2.21 -11.69 -0.30
CA TYR A 158 2.19 -10.32 -0.82
C TYR A 158 3.47 -9.98 -1.59
N TYR A 159 4.65 -10.21 -0.99
CA TYR A 159 5.93 -9.93 -1.66
C TYR A 159 6.22 -10.90 -2.80
N LEU A 160 5.87 -12.17 -2.65
CA LEU A 160 5.98 -13.15 -3.72
C LEU A 160 5.08 -12.79 -4.92
N ALA A 161 3.85 -12.37 -4.66
CA ALA A 161 2.92 -11.88 -5.69
C ALA A 161 3.49 -10.64 -6.40
N ALA A 162 4.14 -9.74 -5.66
CA ALA A 162 4.80 -8.58 -6.25
C ALA A 162 5.95 -8.99 -7.19
N ALA A 163 6.81 -9.93 -6.76
CA ALA A 163 7.88 -10.46 -7.59
C ALA A 163 7.35 -11.11 -8.88
N ILE A 164 6.37 -12.01 -8.74
CA ILE A 164 5.73 -12.66 -9.90
C ILE A 164 5.04 -11.62 -10.80
N GLY A 165 4.42 -10.60 -10.21
CA GLY A 165 3.72 -9.54 -10.94
C GLY A 165 4.64 -8.72 -11.83
N VAL A 166 5.81 -8.32 -11.32
CA VAL A 166 6.82 -7.60 -12.12
C VAL A 166 7.32 -8.47 -13.26
N PHE A 167 7.65 -9.75 -13.00
CA PHE A 167 8.05 -10.68 -14.04
C PHE A 167 6.95 -10.89 -15.10
N ALA A 168 5.72 -11.19 -14.66
CA ALA A 168 4.58 -11.40 -15.53
C ALA A 168 4.25 -10.12 -16.33
N GLY A 169 4.39 -8.93 -15.71
CA GLY A 169 4.24 -7.64 -16.38
C GLY A 169 5.14 -7.51 -17.58
N GLY A 170 6.44 -7.74 -17.41
CA GLY A 170 7.40 -7.69 -18.52
C GLY A 170 7.17 -8.79 -19.58
N PHE A 171 6.95 -10.03 -19.14
CA PHE A 171 6.77 -11.16 -20.05
C PHE A 171 5.47 -11.06 -20.86
N ILE A 172 4.34 -10.79 -20.23
CA ILE A 172 3.04 -10.71 -20.93
C ILE A 172 2.99 -9.50 -21.85
N THR A 173 3.54 -8.36 -21.42
CA THR A 173 3.55 -7.13 -22.23
C THR A 173 4.42 -7.27 -23.49
N SER A 174 5.41 -8.17 -23.50
CA SER A 174 6.17 -8.44 -24.73
C SER A 174 5.31 -9.03 -25.87
N PHE A 175 4.15 -9.60 -25.57
CA PHE A 175 3.15 -10.01 -26.55
C PHE A 175 2.10 -8.91 -26.77
N ASP A 176 1.35 -8.57 -25.72
CA ASP A 176 0.40 -7.46 -25.68
C ASP A 176 -0.02 -7.19 -24.24
N TRP A 177 0.12 -5.95 -23.79
CA TRP A 177 -0.21 -5.55 -22.40
C TRP A 177 -1.67 -5.80 -22.00
N LYS A 178 -2.62 -5.83 -22.96
CA LYS A 178 -4.04 -6.09 -22.67
C LYS A 178 -4.29 -7.44 -21.99
N TYR A 179 -3.44 -8.45 -22.25
CA TYR A 179 -3.57 -9.77 -21.62
C TYR A 179 -3.33 -9.76 -20.12
N LEU A 180 -2.69 -8.71 -19.58
CA LEU A 180 -2.55 -8.52 -18.13
C LEU A 180 -3.92 -8.48 -17.44
N PHE A 181 -4.93 -7.95 -18.09
CA PHE A 181 -6.28 -7.93 -17.55
C PHE A 181 -6.92 -9.31 -17.40
N LEU A 182 -6.54 -10.29 -18.20
CA LEU A 182 -7.11 -11.63 -18.13
C LEU A 182 -6.61 -12.43 -16.93
N VAL A 183 -5.43 -12.13 -16.40
CA VAL A 183 -4.84 -12.88 -15.28
C VAL A 183 -5.74 -12.84 -14.04
N PRO A 184 -6.19 -11.67 -13.54
CA PRO A 184 -7.07 -11.67 -12.37
C PRO A 184 -8.52 -12.08 -12.70
N ALA A 185 -8.92 -12.10 -13.98
CA ALA A 185 -10.22 -12.64 -14.36
C ALA A 185 -10.36 -14.14 -14.03
N ILE A 186 -9.24 -14.87 -13.94
CA ILE A 186 -9.19 -16.27 -13.49
C ILE A 186 -9.85 -16.43 -12.11
N SER A 187 -9.92 -15.37 -11.31
CA SER A 187 -10.60 -15.37 -10.00
C SER A 187 -12.07 -15.81 -10.08
N VAL A 188 -12.71 -15.73 -11.24
CA VAL A 188 -14.10 -16.20 -11.45
C VAL A 188 -14.28 -17.66 -11.09
N PHE A 189 -13.26 -18.51 -11.33
CA PHE A 189 -13.32 -19.94 -11.03
C PHE A 189 -13.35 -20.26 -9.52
N PHE A 190 -12.93 -19.31 -8.68
CA PHE A 190 -12.96 -19.45 -7.23
C PHE A 190 -14.29 -19.01 -6.59
N ILE A 191 -15.16 -18.32 -7.34
CA ILE A 191 -16.48 -17.85 -6.84
C ILE A 191 -17.32 -18.98 -6.22
N PRO A 192 -17.52 -20.15 -6.86
CA PRO A 192 -18.33 -21.21 -6.27
C PRO A 192 -17.76 -21.73 -4.95
N LEU A 193 -16.42 -21.85 -4.87
CA LEU A 193 -15.73 -22.29 -3.66
C LEU A 193 -15.89 -21.26 -2.51
N LEU A 194 -15.79 -19.99 -2.83
CA LEU A 194 -15.95 -18.88 -1.89
C LEU A 194 -17.40 -18.77 -1.40
N ILE A 195 -18.40 -18.91 -2.28
CA ILE A 195 -19.83 -18.92 -1.89
C ILE A 195 -20.11 -20.01 -0.85
N LYS A 196 -19.54 -21.20 -1.05
CA LYS A 196 -19.79 -22.37 -0.19
C LYS A 196 -19.09 -22.27 1.16
N ASN A 197 -17.88 -21.71 1.20
CA ASN A 197 -17.00 -21.82 2.36
C ASN A 197 -16.82 -20.51 3.14
N THR A 198 -17.29 -19.35 2.65
CA THR A 198 -17.18 -18.11 3.39
C THR A 198 -18.37 -17.95 4.35
N PRO A 199 -18.14 -17.68 5.66
CA PRO A 199 -19.20 -17.46 6.63
C PRO A 199 -20.11 -16.28 6.24
N ASP A 200 -21.42 -16.42 6.50
CA ASP A 200 -22.41 -15.38 6.21
C ASP A 200 -22.96 -14.81 7.53
N ILE A 201 -22.07 -14.24 8.32
CA ILE A 201 -22.40 -13.63 9.61
C ILE A 201 -21.98 -12.16 9.57
N SER A 202 -22.94 -11.27 9.81
CA SER A 202 -22.69 -9.84 9.97
C SER A 202 -22.85 -9.42 11.42
N ALA A 203 -21.99 -8.54 11.90
CA ALA A 203 -22.11 -7.92 13.22
C ALA A 203 -22.70 -6.50 13.08
N LYS A 204 -23.13 -5.91 14.23
CA LYS A 204 -23.50 -4.49 14.29
C LYS A 204 -22.22 -3.68 14.48
N GLY A 205 -21.79 -2.96 13.46
CA GLY A 205 -20.62 -2.10 13.51
C GLY A 205 -20.96 -0.62 13.74
N GLU A 206 -19.93 0.22 13.83
CA GLU A 206 -20.06 1.68 13.91
C GLU A 206 -20.35 2.31 12.54
N ARG A 207 -20.92 3.54 12.54
CA ARG A 207 -21.18 4.30 11.32
C ARG A 207 -19.87 4.72 10.64
N ILE A 208 -19.79 4.49 9.34
CA ILE A 208 -18.65 4.90 8.49
C ILE A 208 -18.87 6.34 8.02
N ASP A 209 -17.82 7.16 8.09
CA ASP A 209 -17.79 8.49 7.48
C ASP A 209 -17.54 8.41 5.98
N GLY A 210 -18.55 7.94 5.22
CA GLY A 210 -18.44 7.82 3.76
C GLY A 210 -18.20 9.17 3.07
N PHE A 211 -18.72 10.28 3.62
CA PHE A 211 -18.53 11.60 3.03
C PHE A 211 -17.08 12.09 3.20
N GLY A 212 -16.52 12.00 4.42
CA GLY A 212 -15.13 12.42 4.66
C GLY A 212 -14.13 11.60 3.86
N ILE A 213 -14.37 10.28 3.72
CA ILE A 213 -13.53 9.39 2.91
C ILE A 213 -13.63 9.72 1.42
N ALA A 214 -14.85 9.97 0.90
CA ALA A 214 -15.03 10.38 -0.49
C ALA A 214 -14.36 11.72 -0.77
N LEU A 215 -14.48 12.69 0.14
CA LEU A 215 -13.83 13.99 0.05
C LEU A 215 -12.30 13.86 0.02
N PHE A 216 -11.74 12.99 0.87
CA PHE A 216 -10.31 12.70 0.85
C PHE A 216 -9.87 12.04 -0.45
N ALA A 217 -10.63 11.04 -0.93
CA ALA A 217 -10.31 10.31 -2.17
C ALA A 217 -10.30 11.26 -3.39
N VAL A 218 -11.29 12.16 -3.48
CA VAL A 218 -11.35 13.18 -4.56
C VAL A 218 -10.19 14.18 -4.42
N PHE A 219 -9.91 14.67 -3.21
CA PHE A 219 -8.79 15.57 -2.95
C PHE A 219 -7.44 14.95 -3.38
N ALA A 220 -7.15 13.72 -2.93
CA ALA A 220 -5.93 13.01 -3.29
C ALA A 220 -5.87 12.68 -4.80
N GLY A 221 -7.01 12.30 -5.39
CA GLY A 221 -7.13 12.04 -6.83
C GLY A 221 -6.85 13.27 -7.67
N LEU A 222 -7.36 14.44 -7.29
CA LEU A 222 -7.09 15.69 -8.01
C LEU A 222 -5.62 16.11 -7.93
N ILE A 223 -4.93 15.84 -6.84
CA ILE A 223 -3.47 16.05 -6.76
C ILE A 223 -2.77 15.21 -7.83
N ALA A 224 -3.11 13.92 -7.96
CA ALA A 224 -2.51 13.06 -8.99
C ALA A 224 -2.84 13.55 -10.42
N VAL A 225 -4.09 13.97 -10.66
CA VAL A 225 -4.54 14.50 -11.96
C VAL A 225 -3.82 15.80 -12.30
N TYR A 226 -3.55 16.68 -11.31
CA TYR A 226 -2.83 17.93 -11.54
C TYR A 226 -1.43 17.71 -12.11
N PHE A 227 -0.69 16.70 -11.66
CA PHE A 227 0.62 16.38 -12.21
C PHE A 227 0.59 15.83 -13.64
N SER A 228 -0.55 15.26 -14.06
CA SER A 228 -0.77 14.81 -15.45
C SER A 228 -1.31 15.89 -16.36
N PHE A 229 -2.13 16.81 -15.82
CA PHE A 229 -2.78 17.91 -16.53
C PHE A 229 -2.65 19.20 -15.73
N PRO A 230 -1.47 19.85 -15.71
CA PRO A 230 -1.26 21.07 -14.94
C PRO A 230 -2.22 22.19 -15.39
N ASN A 231 -3.11 22.61 -14.49
CA ASN A 231 -4.07 23.66 -14.73
C ASN A 231 -4.35 24.45 -13.45
N VAL A 232 -4.36 25.78 -13.56
CA VAL A 232 -4.62 26.66 -12.41
C VAL A 232 -5.96 26.39 -11.73
N TRP A 233 -6.99 26.03 -12.48
CA TRP A 233 -8.31 25.70 -11.93
C TRP A 233 -8.31 24.41 -11.11
N LEU A 234 -7.51 23.42 -11.52
CA LEU A 234 -7.28 22.21 -10.71
C LEU A 234 -6.58 22.56 -9.40
N LEU A 235 -5.59 23.45 -9.43
CA LEU A 235 -4.91 23.90 -8.22
C LEU A 235 -5.88 24.59 -7.25
N VAL A 236 -6.73 25.48 -7.77
CA VAL A 236 -7.80 26.13 -6.97
C VAL A 236 -8.76 25.08 -6.38
N ALA A 237 -9.18 24.10 -7.18
CA ALA A 237 -10.04 23.02 -6.72
C ALA A 237 -9.38 22.17 -5.61
N ILE A 238 -8.10 21.83 -5.74
CA ILE A 238 -7.32 21.11 -4.72
C ILE A 238 -7.28 21.92 -3.42
N VAL A 239 -7.00 23.22 -3.48
CA VAL A 239 -6.95 24.07 -2.28
C VAL A 239 -8.32 24.14 -1.61
N LEU A 240 -9.40 24.35 -2.39
CA LEU A 240 -10.77 24.42 -1.85
C LEU A 240 -11.20 23.10 -1.22
N LEU A 241 -10.93 21.98 -1.88
CA LEU A 241 -11.23 20.65 -1.33
C LEU A 241 -10.39 20.32 -0.09
N GLY A 242 -9.11 20.72 -0.07
CA GLY A 242 -8.26 20.60 1.12
C GLY A 242 -8.82 21.38 2.31
N ILE A 243 -9.26 22.62 2.08
CA ILE A 243 -9.92 23.43 3.11
C ILE A 243 -11.25 22.78 3.55
N ALA A 244 -12.06 22.30 2.61
CA ALA A 244 -13.32 21.61 2.91
C ALA A 244 -13.07 20.32 3.71
N PHE A 245 -12.04 19.56 3.36
CA PHE A 245 -11.63 18.35 4.08
C PHE A 245 -11.22 18.67 5.53
N VAL A 246 -10.35 19.65 5.73
CA VAL A 246 -9.96 20.09 7.07
C VAL A 246 -11.16 20.59 7.86
N ALA A 247 -12.04 21.38 7.24
CA ALA A 247 -13.26 21.88 7.89
C ALA A 247 -14.19 20.71 8.28
N TRP A 248 -14.32 19.68 7.44
CA TRP A 248 -15.09 18.48 7.75
C TRP A 248 -14.51 17.72 8.96
N ILE A 249 -13.19 17.52 8.99
CA ILE A 249 -12.51 16.88 10.12
C ILE A 249 -12.73 17.66 11.42
N LEU A 250 -12.70 18.98 11.39
CA LEU A 250 -12.83 19.82 12.59
C LEU A 250 -14.29 19.96 13.06
N LYS A 251 -15.26 19.99 12.17
CA LYS A 251 -16.67 20.31 12.44
C LYS A 251 -17.64 19.16 12.18
N GLY A 252 -17.22 18.13 11.44
CA GLY A 252 -18.06 16.99 11.05
C GLY A 252 -18.55 16.17 12.24
N SER A 253 -19.69 15.55 12.05
CA SER A 253 -20.27 14.63 13.02
C SER A 253 -19.64 13.25 12.81
N LYS A 254 -18.67 12.84 13.63
CA LYS A 254 -17.92 11.57 13.57
C LYS A 254 -17.07 11.43 12.29
N PRO A 255 -16.10 12.33 12.04
CA PRO A 255 -15.19 12.18 10.92
C PRO A 255 -14.34 10.89 11.08
N PHE A 256 -13.94 10.27 9.96
CA PHE A 256 -13.10 9.06 10.00
C PHE A 256 -11.74 9.34 10.67
N LEU A 257 -11.19 10.52 10.45
CA LEU A 257 -10.05 11.04 11.20
C LEU A 257 -10.59 11.91 12.35
N SER A 258 -10.80 11.31 13.53
CA SER A 258 -11.35 12.02 14.69
C SER A 258 -10.38 13.06 15.25
N LYS A 259 -10.89 13.99 16.05
CA LYS A 259 -10.05 15.00 16.71
C LYS A 259 -8.98 14.37 17.59
N SER A 260 -9.26 13.22 18.23
CA SER A 260 -8.30 12.48 19.06
C SER A 260 -7.05 12.09 18.25
N PHE A 261 -7.20 11.66 17.00
CA PHE A 261 -6.07 11.36 16.13
C PHE A 261 -5.23 12.59 15.78
N ILE A 262 -5.89 13.72 15.45
CA ILE A 262 -5.19 14.95 15.04
C ILE A 262 -4.46 15.60 16.19
N THR A 263 -5.05 15.59 17.39
CA THR A 263 -4.43 16.16 18.60
C THR A 263 -3.33 15.26 19.16
N ASN A 264 -3.32 13.98 18.80
CA ASN A 264 -2.27 13.05 19.18
C ASN A 264 -1.00 13.31 18.34
N LYS A 265 -0.08 14.11 18.89
CA LYS A 265 1.18 14.50 18.23
C LYS A 265 2.04 13.30 17.85
N ALA A 266 2.05 12.25 18.67
CA ALA A 266 2.82 11.04 18.40
C ALA A 266 2.28 10.34 17.14
N TYR A 267 0.98 10.09 17.07
CA TYR A 267 0.35 9.45 15.93
C TYR A 267 0.46 10.30 14.64
N MET A 268 0.27 11.61 14.74
CA MET A 268 0.44 12.51 13.59
C MET A 268 1.89 12.55 13.07
N SER A 269 2.88 12.44 13.95
CA SER A 269 4.27 12.32 13.55
C SER A 269 4.55 10.99 12.83
N ILE A 270 3.92 9.91 13.27
CA ILE A 270 4.01 8.60 12.62
C ILE A 270 3.35 8.63 11.24
N LEU A 271 2.17 9.27 11.10
CA LEU A 271 1.52 9.46 9.78
C LEU A 271 2.39 10.27 8.81
N LEU A 272 3.03 11.34 9.30
CA LEU A 272 3.94 12.13 8.48
C LEU A 272 5.17 11.30 8.07
N LEU A 273 5.70 10.51 8.99
CA LEU A 273 6.82 9.61 8.71
C LEU A 273 6.43 8.55 7.66
N GLN A 274 5.25 7.97 7.79
CA GLN A 274 4.67 7.04 6.82
C GLN A 274 4.55 7.69 5.44
N PHE A 275 4.01 8.92 5.38
CA PHE A 275 3.91 9.68 4.12
C PHE A 275 5.28 9.84 3.45
N VAL A 276 6.29 10.23 4.21
CA VAL A 276 7.64 10.48 3.68
C VAL A 276 8.31 9.21 3.18
N PHE A 277 8.27 8.12 3.96
CA PHE A 277 8.94 6.88 3.59
C PHE A 277 8.32 6.19 2.38
N TYR A 278 7.00 6.24 2.25
CA TYR A 278 6.30 5.55 1.16
C TYR A 278 6.11 6.40 -0.10
N PHE A 279 6.43 7.70 -0.06
CA PHE A 279 6.26 8.61 -1.19
C PHE A 279 6.93 8.12 -2.48
N PHE A 280 8.03 7.41 -2.37
CA PHE A 280 8.80 6.87 -3.51
C PHE A 280 8.44 5.43 -3.87
N ASN A 281 7.64 4.76 -3.08
CA ASN A 281 7.48 3.32 -3.18
C ASN A 281 6.98 2.86 -4.56
N PHE A 282 5.91 3.44 -5.07
CA PHE A 282 5.36 3.06 -6.37
C PHE A 282 6.17 3.59 -7.57
N ALA A 283 6.94 4.65 -7.39
CA ALA A 283 7.76 5.24 -8.44
C ALA A 283 9.03 4.43 -8.74
N CYS A 284 9.50 3.61 -7.81
CA CYS A 284 10.77 2.88 -7.97
C CYS A 284 10.76 1.99 -9.22
N VAL A 285 9.78 1.11 -9.37
CA VAL A 285 9.70 0.16 -10.49
C VAL A 285 9.63 0.86 -11.85
N PRO A 286 8.72 1.82 -12.08
CA PRO A 286 8.66 2.51 -13.37
C PRO A 286 9.89 3.35 -13.69
N ILE A 287 10.54 3.95 -12.69
CA ILE A 287 11.79 4.69 -12.91
C ILE A 287 12.88 3.76 -13.47
N TYR A 288 13.09 2.59 -12.85
CA TYR A 288 14.06 1.63 -13.34
C TYR A 288 13.67 1.04 -14.68
N ASN A 289 12.37 0.90 -14.98
CA ASN A 289 11.92 0.50 -16.30
C ASN A 289 12.34 1.53 -17.35
N VAL A 290 12.02 2.81 -17.15
CA VAL A 290 12.38 3.90 -18.07
C VAL A 290 13.91 3.99 -18.27
N ILE A 291 14.68 3.86 -17.18
CA ILE A 291 16.17 3.84 -17.28
C ILE A 291 16.63 2.65 -18.13
N GLY A 292 16.09 1.46 -17.90
CA GLY A 292 16.46 0.26 -18.66
C GLY A 292 16.14 0.38 -20.16
N GLU A 293 14.95 0.87 -20.48
CA GLU A 293 14.52 1.04 -21.89
C GLU A 293 15.24 2.19 -22.58
N GLN A 294 15.33 3.37 -21.96
CA GLN A 294 15.80 4.59 -22.64
C GLN A 294 17.32 4.79 -22.58
N LEU A 295 17.98 4.34 -21.51
CA LEU A 295 19.42 4.54 -21.34
C LEU A 295 20.24 3.30 -21.73
N TYR A 296 19.67 2.11 -21.54
CA TYR A 296 20.38 0.85 -21.77
C TYR A 296 19.86 0.04 -22.95
N ASP A 297 18.82 0.50 -23.67
CA ASP A 297 18.16 -0.20 -24.79
C ASP A 297 17.80 -1.66 -24.45
N MET A 298 17.43 -1.91 -23.17
CA MET A 298 17.14 -3.26 -22.70
C MET A 298 15.68 -3.64 -22.98
N PRO A 299 15.43 -4.89 -23.39
CA PRO A 299 14.06 -5.35 -23.53
C PRO A 299 13.37 -5.44 -22.18
N LEU A 300 12.07 -5.11 -22.15
CA LEU A 300 11.24 -5.08 -20.93
C LEU A 300 11.30 -6.40 -20.15
N THR A 301 11.42 -7.54 -20.84
CA THR A 301 11.59 -8.86 -20.21
C THR A 301 12.83 -8.96 -19.36
N THR A 302 13.97 -8.42 -19.80
CA THR A 302 15.23 -8.42 -19.04
C THR A 302 15.14 -7.46 -17.84
N ILE A 303 14.55 -6.27 -18.06
CA ILE A 303 14.32 -5.30 -16.99
C ILE A 303 13.42 -5.90 -15.90
N SER A 304 12.32 -6.54 -16.30
CA SER A 304 11.38 -7.17 -15.35
C SER A 304 12.03 -8.31 -14.56
N LEU A 305 12.94 -9.08 -15.17
CA LEU A 305 13.70 -10.11 -14.49
C LEU A 305 14.62 -9.51 -13.40
N CYS A 306 15.33 -8.43 -13.74
CA CYS A 306 16.16 -7.71 -12.76
C CYS A 306 15.33 -7.15 -11.61
N LEU A 307 14.17 -6.53 -11.90
CA LEU A 307 13.27 -5.99 -10.88
C LEU A 307 12.59 -7.08 -10.05
N THR A 308 12.39 -8.27 -10.62
CA THR A 308 11.90 -9.44 -9.87
C THR A 308 12.88 -9.81 -8.74
N LEU A 309 14.19 -9.77 -9.00
CA LEU A 309 15.21 -10.00 -7.96
C LEU A 309 15.08 -9.00 -6.80
N VAL A 310 14.73 -7.75 -7.09
CA VAL A 310 14.50 -6.72 -6.07
C VAL A 310 13.39 -7.13 -5.11
N TYR A 311 12.26 -7.65 -5.61
CA TYR A 311 11.16 -8.11 -4.77
C TYR A 311 11.44 -9.45 -4.06
N VAL A 312 12.26 -10.32 -4.65
CA VAL A 312 12.76 -11.53 -3.95
C VAL A 312 13.59 -11.12 -2.73
N VAL A 313 14.50 -10.15 -2.88
CA VAL A 313 15.25 -9.60 -1.75
C VAL A 313 14.33 -8.97 -0.71
N ALA A 314 13.31 -8.21 -1.14
CA ALA A 314 12.29 -7.66 -0.25
C ALA A 314 11.56 -8.74 0.55
N THR A 315 11.23 -9.86 -0.07
CA THR A 315 10.60 -11.01 0.60
C THR A 315 11.47 -11.54 1.74
N ILE A 316 12.76 -11.75 1.46
CA ILE A 316 13.72 -12.24 2.45
C ILE A 316 13.87 -11.24 3.59
N VAL A 317 14.04 -9.96 3.26
CA VAL A 317 14.19 -8.87 4.24
C VAL A 317 12.94 -8.70 5.09
N GLY A 318 11.75 -8.84 4.49
CA GLY A 318 10.47 -8.79 5.19
C GLY A 318 10.37 -9.84 6.30
N CYS A 319 10.84 -11.08 6.04
CA CYS A 319 10.86 -12.14 7.04
C CYS A 319 11.78 -11.83 8.24
N VAL A 320 12.82 -11.00 8.04
CA VAL A 320 13.80 -10.65 9.08
C VAL A 320 13.43 -9.34 9.80
N SER A 321 12.54 -8.52 9.23
CA SER A 321 12.21 -7.19 9.75
C SER A 321 11.65 -7.21 11.19
N GLY A 322 10.73 -8.13 11.50
CA GLY A 322 10.17 -8.30 12.85
C GLY A 322 11.23 -8.66 13.91
N PRO A 323 12.00 -9.74 13.72
CA PRO A 323 13.14 -10.05 14.59
C PRO A 323 14.17 -8.92 14.71
N ALA A 324 14.39 -8.13 13.66
CA ALA A 324 15.29 -6.99 13.68
C ALA A 324 14.78 -5.88 14.62
N VAL A 325 13.50 -5.55 14.57
CA VAL A 325 12.88 -4.58 15.49
C VAL A 325 13.02 -5.04 16.95
N ASN A 326 12.79 -6.32 17.22
CA ASN A 326 12.90 -6.88 18.57
C ASN A 326 14.34 -6.80 19.13
N LYS A 327 15.37 -6.98 18.27
CA LYS A 327 16.78 -6.96 18.68
C LYS A 327 17.39 -5.56 18.72
N LEU A 328 17.10 -4.73 17.72
CA LEU A 328 17.73 -3.42 17.54
C LEU A 328 16.91 -2.28 18.15
N GLY A 329 15.61 -2.51 18.35
CA GLY A 329 14.64 -1.48 18.70
C GLY A 329 14.19 -0.66 17.50
N ARG A 330 13.02 -0.02 17.63
CA ARG A 330 12.34 0.73 16.55
C ARG A 330 13.20 1.80 15.92
N MET A 331 13.84 2.66 16.73
CA MET A 331 14.63 3.79 16.23
C MET A 331 15.83 3.35 15.40
N LYS A 332 16.62 2.39 15.87
CA LYS A 332 17.77 1.89 15.12
C LYS A 332 17.35 1.21 13.82
N THR A 333 16.25 0.47 13.85
CA THR A 333 15.69 -0.18 12.66
C THR A 333 15.24 0.86 11.62
N LEU A 334 14.59 1.96 12.03
CA LEU A 334 14.23 3.07 11.14
C LEU A 334 15.47 3.80 10.57
N ILE A 335 16.52 3.98 11.36
CA ILE A 335 17.78 4.57 10.87
C ILE A 335 18.41 3.66 9.81
N VAL A 336 18.52 2.36 10.06
CA VAL A 336 19.03 1.39 9.08
C VAL A 336 18.22 1.42 7.79
N ALA A 337 16.90 1.39 7.90
CA ALA A 337 15.99 1.48 6.77
C ALA A 337 16.21 2.79 5.98
N SER A 338 16.31 3.92 6.66
CA SER A 338 16.57 5.23 6.04
C SER A 338 17.90 5.26 5.29
N VAL A 339 18.96 4.69 5.89
CA VAL A 339 20.28 4.60 5.25
C VAL A 339 20.21 3.73 3.99
N LEU A 340 19.54 2.57 4.06
CA LEU A 340 19.37 1.70 2.90
C LEU A 340 18.61 2.41 1.77
N MET A 341 17.54 3.13 2.09
CA MET A 341 16.76 3.89 1.10
C MET A 341 17.61 5.00 0.46
N VAL A 342 18.32 5.77 1.27
CA VAL A 342 19.18 6.87 0.78
C VAL A 342 20.32 6.34 -0.08
N VAL A 343 21.02 5.29 0.38
CA VAL A 343 22.13 4.69 -0.38
C VAL A 343 21.62 4.08 -1.69
N GLY A 344 20.49 3.35 -1.65
CA GLY A 344 19.88 2.78 -2.84
C GLY A 344 19.50 3.83 -3.87
N PHE A 345 18.83 4.89 -3.46
CA PHE A 345 18.33 5.93 -4.37
C PHE A 345 19.42 6.90 -4.83
N ALA A 346 20.25 7.41 -3.90
CA ALA A 346 21.36 8.31 -4.21
C ALA A 346 22.46 7.59 -4.99
N GLY A 347 22.75 6.34 -4.61
CA GLY A 347 23.67 5.50 -5.35
C GLY A 347 23.22 5.28 -6.79
N SER A 348 21.92 5.01 -7.03
CA SER A 348 21.38 4.84 -8.38
C SER A 348 21.59 6.07 -9.27
N ALA A 349 21.50 7.27 -8.70
CA ALA A 349 21.76 8.48 -9.48
C ALA A 349 23.26 8.70 -9.77
N ILE A 350 24.14 8.35 -8.82
CA ILE A 350 25.59 8.50 -9.00
C ILE A 350 26.13 7.47 -10.00
N PHE A 351 25.61 6.25 -9.95
CA PHE A 351 26.10 5.12 -10.76
C PHE A 351 25.21 4.82 -11.97
N ILE A 352 24.41 5.79 -12.41
CA ILE A 352 23.40 5.59 -13.47
C ILE A 352 24.01 5.11 -14.81
N GLU A 353 25.26 5.44 -15.10
CA GLU A 353 25.96 5.07 -16.35
C GLU A 353 26.85 3.82 -16.22
N GLN A 354 26.97 3.25 -15.01
CA GLN A 354 27.95 2.17 -14.76
C GLN A 354 27.40 0.76 -14.98
N GLY A 355 26.15 0.62 -15.38
CA GLY A 355 25.52 -0.64 -15.73
C GLY A 355 24.26 -0.95 -14.95
N PHE A 356 23.30 -1.55 -15.63
CA PHE A 356 21.97 -1.82 -15.07
C PHE A 356 21.98 -2.80 -13.89
N TRP A 357 22.96 -3.71 -13.80
CA TRP A 357 23.11 -4.62 -12.68
C TRP A 357 23.49 -3.92 -11.37
N ILE A 358 24.29 -2.87 -11.46
CA ILE A 358 24.63 -2.02 -10.31
C ILE A 358 23.36 -1.29 -9.83
N LEU A 359 22.59 -0.75 -10.78
CA LEU A 359 21.31 -0.13 -10.48
C LEU A 359 20.34 -1.11 -9.84
N THR A 360 20.27 -2.36 -10.31
CA THR A 360 19.44 -3.42 -9.72
C THR A 360 19.87 -3.70 -8.27
N ALA A 361 21.17 -3.78 -7.98
CA ALA A 361 21.66 -3.98 -6.61
C ALA A 361 21.27 -2.80 -5.69
N LEU A 362 21.36 -1.57 -6.20
CA LEU A 362 20.94 -0.36 -5.47
C LEU A 362 19.42 -0.30 -5.28
N ALA A 363 18.64 -0.76 -6.27
CA ALA A 363 17.19 -0.94 -6.13
C ALA A 363 16.85 -1.95 -5.03
N CYS A 364 17.60 -3.06 -4.92
CA CYS A 364 17.45 -4.01 -3.82
C CYS A 364 17.65 -3.34 -2.45
N MET A 365 18.67 -2.47 -2.31
CA MET A 365 18.88 -1.73 -1.06
C MET A 365 17.71 -0.78 -0.76
N PHE A 366 17.21 -0.07 -1.77
CA PHE A 366 16.09 0.84 -1.60
C PHE A 366 14.82 0.11 -1.13
N ILE A 367 14.42 -0.93 -1.85
CA ILE A 367 13.19 -1.70 -1.52
C ILE A 367 13.35 -2.46 -0.20
N ALA A 368 14.56 -2.96 0.11
CA ALA A 368 14.85 -3.53 1.43
C ALA A 368 14.60 -2.50 2.55
N GLY A 369 15.06 -1.25 2.36
CA GLY A 369 14.79 -0.15 3.29
C GLY A 369 13.29 0.11 3.46
N VAL A 370 12.54 0.22 2.36
CA VAL A 370 11.07 0.40 2.38
C VAL A 370 10.38 -0.75 3.13
N THR A 371 10.81 -1.99 2.89
CA THR A 371 10.24 -3.18 3.55
C THR A 371 10.48 -3.18 5.05
N VAL A 372 11.69 -2.79 5.49
CA VAL A 372 12.04 -2.73 6.91
C VAL A 372 11.27 -1.65 7.66
N VAL A 373 10.93 -0.53 7.01
CA VAL A 373 10.17 0.58 7.62
C VAL A 373 8.79 0.16 8.10
N TYR A 374 8.14 -0.80 7.45
CA TYR A 374 6.77 -1.20 7.74
C TYR A 374 6.56 -1.57 9.21
N THR A 375 7.33 -2.54 9.70
CA THR A 375 7.15 -3.09 11.06
C THR A 375 7.28 -2.04 12.17
N PRO A 376 8.36 -1.22 12.23
CA PRO A 376 8.51 -0.26 13.33
C PRO A 376 7.49 0.89 13.28
N ILE A 377 6.98 1.26 12.11
CA ILE A 377 5.94 2.29 12.00
C ILE A 377 4.60 1.79 12.53
N TYR A 378 4.18 0.58 12.11
CA TYR A 378 2.91 0.00 12.57
C TYR A 378 2.93 -0.34 14.06
N ASP A 379 4.06 -0.82 14.55
CA ASP A 379 4.28 -1.09 15.97
C ASP A 379 4.22 0.21 16.81
N ALA A 380 4.88 1.28 16.36
CA ALA A 380 4.81 2.58 17.02
C ALA A 380 3.39 3.20 16.99
N ALA A 381 2.65 2.99 15.90
CA ALA A 381 1.29 3.49 15.79
C ALA A 381 0.33 2.76 16.73
N SER A 382 0.52 1.47 16.91
CA SER A 382 -0.29 0.67 17.84
C SER A 382 -0.09 1.12 19.30
N ASP A 383 1.13 1.53 19.67
CA ASP A 383 1.42 2.06 21.01
C ASP A 383 0.92 3.51 21.21
N ALA A 384 0.82 4.26 20.12
CA ALA A 384 0.39 5.67 20.19
C ALA A 384 -1.14 5.83 20.35
N LEU A 385 -1.92 4.74 20.20
CA LEU A 385 -3.37 4.77 20.18
C LEU A 385 -3.96 3.86 21.27
N PRO A 386 -5.15 4.20 21.81
CA PRO A 386 -5.92 3.28 22.63
C PRO A 386 -6.25 1.98 21.85
N VAL A 387 -6.35 0.86 22.55
CA VAL A 387 -6.61 -0.47 21.95
C VAL A 387 -7.87 -0.46 21.09
N GLU A 388 -8.91 0.27 21.49
CA GLU A 388 -10.19 0.40 20.80
C GLU A 388 -10.07 1.14 19.47
N GLU A 389 -9.07 2.03 19.34
CA GLU A 389 -8.83 2.84 18.14
C GLU A 389 -7.74 2.25 17.22
N ASN A 390 -7.03 1.21 17.65
CA ASN A 390 -5.91 0.62 16.89
C ASN A 390 -6.33 0.15 15.50
N GLY A 391 -7.47 -0.52 15.36
CA GLY A 391 -7.96 -0.98 14.05
C GLY A 391 -8.19 0.16 13.07
N ARG A 392 -8.78 1.26 13.54
CA ARG A 392 -8.99 2.48 12.75
C ARG A 392 -7.65 3.16 12.43
N GLY A 393 -6.74 3.22 13.39
CA GLY A 393 -5.41 3.79 13.22
C GLY A 393 -4.59 3.07 12.16
N VAL A 394 -4.58 1.74 12.15
CA VAL A 394 -3.93 0.92 11.12
C VAL A 394 -4.56 1.17 9.75
N GLY A 395 -5.89 1.24 9.65
CA GLY A 395 -6.57 1.56 8.39
C GLY A 395 -6.19 2.94 7.83
N ILE A 396 -6.01 3.95 8.69
CA ILE A 396 -5.55 5.30 8.29
C ILE A 396 -4.07 5.26 7.84
N LEU A 397 -3.22 4.45 8.47
CA LEU A 397 -1.85 4.23 8.01
C LEU A 397 -1.82 3.61 6.61
N ASP A 398 -2.61 2.58 6.35
CA ASP A 398 -2.70 1.94 5.04
C ASP A 398 -3.20 2.92 3.97
N LEU A 399 -4.21 3.74 4.31
CA LEU A 399 -4.69 4.83 3.45
C LEU A 399 -3.57 5.82 3.13
N MET A 400 -2.83 6.27 4.14
CA MET A 400 -1.72 7.20 4.00
C MET A 400 -0.58 6.61 3.17
N MET A 401 -0.22 5.34 3.41
CA MET A 401 0.80 4.61 2.66
C MET A 401 0.52 4.58 1.16
N ASN A 402 -0.67 4.10 0.78
CA ASN A 402 -1.04 3.96 -0.63
C ASN A 402 -1.26 5.31 -1.32
N THR A 403 -1.85 6.28 -0.62
CA THR A 403 -2.05 7.64 -1.14
C THR A 403 -0.71 8.36 -1.35
N SER A 404 0.19 8.28 -0.37
CA SER A 404 1.53 8.85 -0.46
C SER A 404 2.32 8.27 -1.63
N ALA A 405 2.33 6.95 -1.78
CA ALA A 405 3.01 6.26 -2.88
C ALA A 405 2.41 6.64 -4.25
N SER A 406 1.09 6.82 -4.32
CA SER A 406 0.39 7.21 -5.55
C SER A 406 0.69 8.66 -5.95
N ILE A 407 0.64 9.59 -4.99
CA ILE A 407 1.01 11.00 -5.23
C ILE A 407 2.49 11.08 -5.64
N GLY A 408 3.36 10.36 -4.95
CA GLY A 408 4.78 10.28 -5.30
C GLY A 408 5.01 9.79 -6.73
N MET A 409 4.30 8.74 -7.16
CA MET A 409 4.37 8.26 -8.53
C MET A 409 3.91 9.33 -9.54
N ALA A 410 2.81 10.07 -9.27
CA ALA A 410 2.36 11.15 -10.14
C ALA A 410 3.41 12.26 -10.28
N VAL A 411 4.02 12.67 -9.16
CA VAL A 411 5.11 13.67 -9.15
C VAL A 411 6.29 13.19 -10.00
N TYR A 412 6.75 11.96 -9.77
CA TYR A 412 7.91 11.43 -10.51
C TYR A 412 7.65 11.27 -12.00
N SER A 413 6.46 10.78 -12.36
CA SER A 413 6.11 10.63 -13.76
C SER A 413 6.09 11.97 -14.48
N SER A 414 5.63 13.04 -13.81
CA SER A 414 5.66 14.39 -14.37
C SER A 414 7.09 14.95 -14.51
N LEU A 415 8.00 14.60 -13.59
CA LEU A 415 9.41 15.02 -13.66
C LEU A 415 10.16 14.30 -14.77
N ILE A 416 9.93 13.00 -14.97
CA ILE A 416 10.60 12.19 -16.00
C ILE A 416 10.32 12.74 -17.41
N VAL A 417 9.10 13.20 -17.69
CA VAL A 417 8.72 13.72 -19.01
C VAL A 417 9.00 15.21 -19.20
N ASN A 418 9.57 15.91 -18.22
CA ASN A 418 9.77 17.36 -18.28
C ASN A 418 11.05 17.74 -19.05
N PRO A 419 10.96 18.36 -20.25
CA PRO A 419 12.13 18.67 -21.08
C PRO A 419 13.07 19.72 -20.45
N SER A 420 12.58 20.55 -19.53
CA SER A 420 13.39 21.59 -18.89
C SER A 420 14.42 21.00 -17.93
N LEU A 421 14.16 19.84 -17.36
CA LEU A 421 15.09 19.12 -16.49
C LEU A 421 16.15 18.33 -17.26
N ALA A 422 15.92 18.09 -18.55
CA ALA A 422 16.87 17.40 -19.42
C ALA A 422 18.14 18.23 -19.75
N LYS A 423 18.16 19.53 -19.46
CA LYS A 423 19.23 20.47 -19.82
C LYS A 423 20.33 20.64 -18.76
N GLY A 424 20.16 20.09 -17.57
CA GLY A 424 21.09 20.27 -16.45
C GLY A 424 21.84 18.98 -16.08
N GLY A 425 23.12 18.88 -16.41
CA GLY A 425 23.98 17.82 -15.87
C GLY A 425 24.57 18.24 -14.50
N LEU A 426 24.51 17.34 -13.50
CA LEU A 426 25.31 17.44 -12.27
C LEU A 426 26.45 16.42 -12.38
N PHE A 427 27.66 16.78 -12.01
CA PHE A 427 28.83 15.92 -12.09
C PHE A 427 29.24 15.42 -13.50
N GLY A 428 28.86 16.11 -14.58
CA GLY A 428 29.24 15.71 -15.93
C GLY A 428 28.41 14.54 -16.50
N ILE A 429 27.35 14.12 -15.80
CA ILE A 429 26.42 13.11 -16.27
C ILE A 429 25.50 13.78 -17.31
N GLY A 430 25.68 13.46 -18.57
CA GLY A 430 24.91 14.01 -19.68
C GLY A 430 23.56 13.30 -19.84
N SER A 431 22.56 14.08 -20.20
CA SER A 431 21.22 13.72 -20.64
C SER A 431 20.09 13.56 -19.61
N GLY A 432 18.87 13.75 -20.07
CA GLY A 432 17.65 14.01 -19.31
C GLY A 432 17.28 13.04 -18.19
N ALA A 433 17.60 11.77 -18.28
CA ALA A 433 17.32 10.79 -17.22
C ALA A 433 18.11 11.09 -15.94
N ALA A 434 19.37 11.51 -16.05
CA ALA A 434 20.22 11.88 -14.92
C ALA A 434 19.73 13.14 -14.20
N ALA A 435 19.27 14.15 -14.94
CA ALA A 435 18.71 15.38 -14.36
C ALA A 435 17.42 15.14 -13.59
N ASN A 436 16.55 14.25 -14.09
CA ASN A 436 15.32 13.86 -13.41
C ASN A 436 15.60 13.15 -12.09
N ILE A 437 16.58 12.25 -12.05
CA ILE A 437 17.00 11.55 -10.83
C ILE A 437 17.64 12.52 -9.84
N GLN A 438 18.33 13.57 -10.29
CA GLN A 438 18.91 14.58 -9.42
C GLN A 438 17.88 15.44 -8.69
N CYS A 439 16.77 15.79 -9.34
CA CYS A 439 15.64 16.45 -8.66
C CYS A 439 15.07 15.58 -7.53
N VAL A 440 15.04 14.27 -7.75
CA VAL A 440 14.66 13.28 -6.75
C VAL A 440 15.63 13.26 -5.58
N LEU A 441 16.93 13.33 -5.85
CA LEU A 441 17.98 13.37 -4.81
C LEU A 441 17.92 14.63 -3.96
N ASP A 442 17.72 15.80 -4.56
CA ASP A 442 17.58 17.06 -3.83
C ASP A 442 16.34 17.04 -2.92
N TYR A 443 15.28 16.38 -3.34
CA TYR A 443 14.11 16.17 -2.48
C TYR A 443 14.44 15.22 -1.32
N VAL A 444 15.08 14.08 -1.57
CA VAL A 444 15.54 13.13 -0.51
C VAL A 444 16.48 13.84 0.47
N ARG A 445 17.37 14.72 -0.02
CA ARG A 445 18.27 15.52 0.82
C ARG A 445 17.48 16.48 1.73
N ARG A 446 16.44 17.16 1.22
CA ARG A 446 15.57 18.04 2.01
C ARG A 446 14.75 17.26 3.05
N VAL A 447 14.24 16.10 2.67
CA VAL A 447 13.54 15.19 3.60
C VAL A 447 14.47 14.71 4.71
N ARG A 448 15.72 14.34 4.40
CA ARG A 448 16.74 13.97 5.39
C ARG A 448 17.03 15.10 6.36
N THR A 449 17.17 16.35 5.89
CA THR A 449 17.39 17.53 6.75
C THR A 449 16.19 17.76 7.67
N CYS A 450 14.97 17.56 7.18
CA CYS A 450 13.76 17.68 7.95
C CYS A 450 13.62 16.57 9.02
N LEU A 451 14.03 15.33 8.69
CA LEU A 451 14.08 14.21 9.63
C LEU A 451 15.19 14.40 10.69
N ALA A 452 16.39 14.78 10.27
CA ALA A 452 17.51 15.01 11.18
C ALA A 452 17.27 16.18 12.16
N SER A 453 16.56 17.22 11.72
CA SER A 453 16.18 18.34 12.60
C SER A 453 15.08 17.95 13.62
N ARG A 454 14.35 16.86 13.40
CA ARG A 454 13.28 16.37 14.29
C ARG A 454 13.65 15.14 15.13
N THR A 455 14.78 14.49 14.88
CA THR A 455 15.32 13.42 15.75
C THR A 455 15.77 13.91 17.13
N ASN A 456 15.78 15.21 17.37
CA ASN A 456 15.73 15.79 18.71
C ASN A 456 14.30 15.75 19.28
N VAL A 457 13.66 14.59 19.28
CA VAL A 457 12.50 14.34 20.16
C VAL A 457 13.03 14.40 21.58
N PRO A 458 12.52 15.29 22.46
CA PRO A 458 13.03 15.48 23.80
C PRO A 458 13.03 14.15 24.56
N GLN A 459 14.11 13.87 25.27
CA GLN A 459 14.22 12.73 26.20
C GLN A 459 13.12 12.69 27.28
N GLU A 460 12.34 13.75 27.41
CA GLU A 460 11.17 13.86 28.28
C GLU A 460 10.04 12.89 27.91
N LEU A 461 9.81 12.64 26.63
CA LEU A 461 8.77 11.66 26.21
C LEU A 461 9.16 10.20 26.49
N GLN A 462 10.47 9.89 26.51
CA GLN A 462 10.95 8.58 26.97
C GLN A 462 10.81 8.39 28.48
N ARG A 463 10.88 9.48 29.27
CA ARG A 463 10.70 9.42 30.73
C ARG A 463 9.25 9.31 31.15
N GLU A 464 8.32 9.91 30.41
CA GLU A 464 6.88 9.77 30.71
C GLU A 464 6.35 8.37 30.40
N THR A 465 6.79 7.75 29.29
CA THR A 465 6.39 6.35 28.99
C THR A 465 6.98 5.33 29.96
N CYS A 466 8.17 5.56 30.51
CA CYS A 466 8.71 4.72 31.58
C CYS A 466 7.95 4.92 32.90
N ARG A 467 7.54 6.14 33.27
CA ARG A 467 6.74 6.39 34.48
C ARG A 467 5.36 5.74 34.43
N VAL A 468 4.66 5.84 33.32
CA VAL A 468 3.33 5.21 33.14
C VAL A 468 3.43 3.68 33.20
N ALA A 469 4.53 3.09 32.73
CA ALA A 469 4.78 1.65 32.83
C ALA A 469 5.14 1.22 34.30
N GLU A 470 5.83 2.05 35.05
CA GLU A 470 6.14 1.80 36.45
C GLU A 470 4.89 1.95 37.37
N ASP A 471 4.07 2.98 37.14
CA ASP A 471 2.81 3.18 37.88
C ASP A 471 1.78 2.06 37.60
N SER A 472 1.75 1.51 36.42
CA SER A 472 0.88 0.36 36.09
C SER A 472 1.39 -0.96 36.67
N ALA A 473 2.71 -1.10 36.91
CA ALA A 473 3.29 -2.26 37.55
C ALA A 473 3.06 -2.22 39.07
N GLU A 474 3.14 -1.04 39.72
CA GLU A 474 2.89 -0.89 41.14
C GLU A 474 1.41 -1.09 41.53
N THR A 475 0.47 -0.66 40.69
CA THR A 475 -0.97 -0.90 40.93
C THR A 475 -1.36 -2.37 40.80
N SER A 476 -0.62 -3.19 40.02
CA SER A 476 -0.88 -4.64 39.89
C SER A 476 -0.32 -5.47 41.07
N VAL A 477 0.64 -4.93 41.86
CA VAL A 477 1.22 -5.60 43.01
C VAL A 477 0.45 -5.28 44.30
N SER A 478 -0.29 -4.17 44.34
CA SER A 478 -1.10 -3.76 45.52
C SER A 478 -2.50 -4.41 45.56
N SER A 479 -2.87 -5.23 44.55
CA SER A 479 -4.17 -5.92 44.50
C SER A 479 -4.07 -7.45 44.65
N ARG A 480 -3.01 -7.95 45.24
CA ARG A 480 -2.88 -9.35 45.68
C ARG A 480 -2.72 -9.48 47.19
#